data_69bd760af6242f31723425546100b8d4
#
_entry.id   69bd760af6242f31723425546100b8d4
#
_cell.length_a   1.000
_cell.length_b   1.000
_cell.length_c   1.000
_cell.angle_alpha   90.00
_cell.angle_beta   90.00
_cell.angle_gamma   90.00
#
_symmetry.space_group_name_H-M   'P 1'
#
loop_
_entity.id
_entity.type
_entity.pdbx_description
1 polymer ?
#
loop_
_entity_poly.entity_id
_entity_poly.type
_entity_poly.pdbx_seq_one_letter_code
_entity_poly.pdbx_strand_id
1 'polypeptide(L)'
;MLQVSKGGKRKYQSLGISINPKYWDFTRNKPKPNCPNKEYIQKIILDKQRELQQRMLELNSEQKEYTTTTLLNNENTKFELKTVSMFYKELIEQYTREDKCGNRLIYKGSFNSLKVFTNGKLDIPFNEIDIAWLNKYEKWLRSKGNRETTISLLFRTLRSAYNKAIKAKCARKSDYPFDDYKINKFDTTTQKRAIAKTDVLKFTTEVQ
;
A
#
# COMPACT_ATOMS: atom_id res chain seq x y z
N MET A 1 -1.70 27.25 -17.96
CA MET A 1 -0.64 26.62 -17.13
C MET A 1 -0.62 27.27 -15.77
N LEU A 2 -0.39 26.50 -14.71
CA LEU A 2 -0.18 26.98 -13.35
C LEU A 2 1.32 27.04 -13.06
N GLN A 3 1.81 28.16 -12.53
CA GLN A 3 3.21 28.31 -12.14
C GLN A 3 3.39 28.03 -10.64
N VAL A 4 4.38 27.24 -10.32
CA VAL A 4 4.83 27.00 -8.94
C VAL A 4 6.28 27.40 -8.82
N SER A 5 6.60 28.18 -7.77
CA SER A 5 7.96 28.62 -7.51
C SER A 5 8.35 28.33 -6.04
N LYS A 6 9.59 27.84 -5.85
CA LYS A 6 10.21 27.64 -4.53
C LYS A 6 11.74 27.71 -4.67
N GLY A 7 12.41 28.44 -3.77
CA GLY A 7 13.86 28.54 -3.78
C GLY A 7 14.44 29.04 -5.10
N GLY A 8 13.83 30.05 -5.73
CA GLY A 8 14.27 30.59 -7.04
C GLY A 8 13.97 29.69 -8.25
N LYS A 9 13.55 28.46 -8.05
CA LYS A 9 13.20 27.52 -9.15
C LYS A 9 11.72 27.63 -9.48
N ARG A 10 11.40 27.74 -10.79
CA ARG A 10 10.03 27.84 -11.31
C ARG A 10 9.70 26.62 -12.15
N LYS A 11 8.51 26.08 -12.00
CA LYS A 11 7.96 25.02 -12.85
C LYS A 11 6.52 25.30 -13.22
N TYR A 12 6.09 24.79 -14.36
CA TYR A 12 4.75 24.98 -14.90
C TYR A 12 4.03 23.64 -14.97
N GLN A 13 2.75 23.65 -14.59
CA GLN A 13 1.86 22.51 -14.72
C GLN A 13 0.73 22.83 -15.70
N SER A 14 0.48 21.95 -16.67
CA SER A 14 -0.68 22.05 -17.52
C SER A 14 -1.95 21.80 -16.72
N LEU A 15 -3.01 22.56 -17.02
CA LEU A 15 -4.35 22.35 -16.43
C LEU A 15 -5.26 21.51 -17.32
N GLY A 16 -4.76 21.02 -18.47
CA GLY A 16 -5.53 20.23 -19.43
C GLY A 16 -6.61 21.03 -20.18
N ILE A 17 -6.63 22.36 -20.03
CA ILE A 17 -7.55 23.25 -20.71
C ILE A 17 -6.80 24.23 -21.62
N SER A 18 -7.44 24.56 -22.77
CA SER A 18 -6.96 25.55 -23.72
C SER A 18 -7.97 26.66 -23.82
N ILE A 19 -7.50 27.90 -23.81
CA ILE A 19 -8.33 29.12 -23.92
C ILE A 19 -7.77 29.99 -25.03
N ASN A 20 -8.64 30.53 -25.87
CA ASN A 20 -8.21 31.48 -26.87
C ASN A 20 -7.65 32.76 -26.19
N PRO A 21 -6.45 33.24 -26.54
CA PRO A 21 -5.80 34.40 -25.91
C PRO A 21 -6.67 35.65 -25.81
N LYS A 22 -7.59 35.87 -26.74
CA LYS A 22 -8.53 37.02 -26.73
C LYS A 22 -9.42 37.04 -25.47
N TYR A 23 -9.70 35.88 -24.86
CA TYR A 23 -10.54 35.74 -23.68
C TYR A 23 -9.74 35.66 -22.37
N TRP A 24 -8.42 35.79 -22.43
CA TRP A 24 -7.54 35.75 -21.24
C TRP A 24 -7.04 37.15 -20.87
N ASP A 25 -7.12 37.51 -19.62
CA ASP A 25 -6.52 38.72 -19.05
C ASP A 25 -5.12 38.37 -18.51
N PHE A 26 -4.11 38.74 -19.26
CA PHE A 26 -2.71 38.43 -18.90
C PHE A 26 -2.19 39.27 -17.71
N THR A 27 -2.82 40.43 -17.44
CA THR A 27 -2.43 41.29 -16.30
C THR A 27 -2.94 40.68 -14.99
N ARG A 28 -4.17 40.20 -15.00
CA ARG A 28 -4.82 39.63 -13.81
C ARG A 28 -4.71 38.09 -13.73
N ASN A 29 -4.14 37.44 -14.74
CA ASN A 29 -4.03 35.99 -14.89
C ASN A 29 -5.34 35.23 -14.65
N LYS A 30 -6.43 35.72 -15.30
CA LYS A 30 -7.79 35.14 -15.20
C LYS A 30 -8.56 35.27 -16.48
N PRO A 31 -9.63 34.46 -16.69
CA PRO A 31 -10.49 34.61 -17.84
C PRO A 31 -11.26 35.95 -17.78
N LYS A 32 -11.38 36.62 -18.93
CA LYS A 32 -12.18 37.86 -19.08
C LYS A 32 -13.66 37.57 -18.81
N PRO A 33 -14.47 38.63 -18.50
CA PRO A 33 -15.93 38.49 -18.30
C PRO A 33 -16.69 37.82 -19.43
N ASN A 34 -16.27 38.07 -20.67
CA ASN A 34 -16.86 37.53 -21.89
C ASN A 34 -16.28 36.18 -22.34
N CYS A 35 -15.51 35.51 -21.48
CA CYS A 35 -14.95 34.19 -21.81
C CYS A 35 -16.05 33.11 -21.76
N PRO A 36 -16.20 32.28 -22.80
CA PRO A 36 -17.08 31.13 -22.77
C PRO A 36 -16.65 30.16 -21.63
N ASN A 37 -17.64 29.62 -20.89
CA ASN A 37 -17.40 28.71 -19.78
C ASN A 37 -16.46 29.25 -18.67
N LYS A 38 -16.48 30.59 -18.49
CA LYS A 38 -15.63 31.29 -17.51
C LYS A 38 -15.66 30.63 -16.12
N GLU A 39 -16.85 30.35 -15.60
CA GLU A 39 -17.01 29.77 -14.26
C GLU A 39 -16.38 28.39 -14.13
N TYR A 40 -16.55 27.56 -15.16
CA TYR A 40 -15.94 26.23 -15.21
C TYR A 40 -14.41 26.31 -15.24
N ILE A 41 -13.87 27.22 -16.05
CA ILE A 41 -12.42 27.46 -16.12
C ILE A 41 -11.87 27.96 -14.80
N GLN A 42 -12.56 28.91 -14.15
CA GLN A 42 -12.17 29.42 -12.83
C GLN A 42 -12.21 28.32 -11.77
N LYS A 43 -13.23 27.46 -11.81
CA LYS A 43 -13.32 26.32 -10.90
C LYS A 43 -12.13 25.37 -11.05
N ILE A 44 -11.76 24.99 -12.27
CA ILE A 44 -10.58 24.12 -12.52
C ILE A 44 -9.30 24.75 -11.95
N ILE A 45 -9.12 26.06 -12.15
CA ILE A 45 -7.95 26.79 -11.64
C ILE A 45 -7.93 26.76 -10.11
N LEU A 46 -9.05 27.07 -9.47
CA LEU A 46 -9.19 27.11 -8.02
C LEU A 46 -9.01 25.73 -7.39
N ASP A 47 -9.61 24.70 -7.97
CA ASP A 47 -9.50 23.33 -7.46
C ASP A 47 -8.03 22.87 -7.50
N LYS A 48 -7.32 23.18 -8.59
CA LYS A 48 -5.90 22.84 -8.70
C LYS A 48 -5.01 23.64 -7.75
N GLN A 49 -5.33 24.90 -7.50
CA GLN A 49 -4.62 25.72 -6.51
C GLN A 49 -4.84 25.16 -5.10
N ARG A 50 -6.06 24.79 -4.72
CA ARG A 50 -6.38 24.17 -3.43
C ARG A 50 -5.65 22.86 -3.24
N GLU A 51 -5.64 21.97 -4.25
CA GLU A 51 -4.91 20.71 -4.20
C GLU A 51 -3.42 20.92 -3.89
N LEU A 52 -2.78 21.88 -4.57
CA LEU A 52 -1.36 22.17 -4.35
C LEU A 52 -1.10 22.83 -2.99
N GLN A 53 -1.99 23.71 -2.53
CA GLN A 53 -1.89 24.33 -1.20
C GLN A 53 -2.03 23.30 -0.09
N GLN A 54 -3.01 22.41 -0.19
CA GLN A 54 -3.19 21.32 0.78
C GLN A 54 -1.94 20.44 0.84
N ARG A 55 -1.39 20.07 -0.29
CA ARG A 55 -0.16 19.26 -0.35
C ARG A 55 1.05 19.97 0.25
N MET A 56 1.17 21.29 0.05
CA MET A 56 2.21 22.08 0.72
C MET A 56 2.06 22.07 2.23
N LEU A 57 0.83 22.17 2.73
CA LEU A 57 0.53 22.10 4.16
C LEU A 57 0.86 20.72 4.75
N GLU A 58 0.50 19.65 4.04
CA GLU A 58 0.82 18.28 4.45
C GLU A 58 2.34 18.06 4.54
N LEU A 59 3.10 18.46 3.51
CA LEU A 59 4.55 18.33 3.49
C LEU A 59 5.23 19.17 4.59
N ASN A 60 4.71 20.37 4.85
CA ASN A 60 5.21 21.23 5.91
C ASN A 60 4.89 20.66 7.31
N SER A 61 3.69 20.09 7.50
CA SER A 61 3.31 19.47 8.78
C SER A 61 4.16 18.22 9.09
N GLU A 62 4.57 17.48 8.05
CA GLU A 62 5.47 16.35 8.17
C GLU A 62 6.97 16.75 8.24
N GLN A 63 7.28 18.06 8.29
CA GLN A 63 8.64 18.60 8.26
C GLN A 63 9.51 18.05 7.10
N LYS A 64 8.87 17.68 5.99
CA LYS A 64 9.57 17.16 4.82
C LYS A 64 10.00 18.29 3.91
N GLU A 65 11.27 18.32 3.56
CA GLU A 65 11.75 19.19 2.49
C GLU A 65 11.15 18.73 1.15
N TYR A 66 10.64 19.69 0.40
CA TYR A 66 10.11 19.42 -0.94
C TYR A 66 10.63 20.42 -1.96
N THR A 67 10.76 19.99 -3.20
CA THR A 67 11.11 20.81 -4.34
C THR A 67 9.86 21.13 -5.17
N THR A 68 9.96 22.11 -6.09
CA THR A 68 8.89 22.36 -7.09
C THR A 68 8.59 21.12 -7.92
N THR A 69 9.58 20.26 -8.17
CA THR A 69 9.40 18.99 -8.88
C THR A 69 8.58 18.00 -8.06
N THR A 70 8.91 17.83 -6.78
CA THR A 70 8.20 16.90 -5.89
C THR A 70 6.76 17.35 -5.65
N LEU A 71 6.52 18.68 -5.60
CA LEU A 71 5.18 19.23 -5.44
C LEU A 71 4.32 19.05 -6.69
N LEU A 72 4.89 19.25 -7.89
CA LEU A 72 4.20 19.14 -9.19
C LEU A 72 4.20 17.75 -9.78
N ASN A 73 5.20 16.93 -9.43
CA ASN A 73 5.11 15.51 -9.67
C ASN A 73 4.01 14.98 -8.75
N ASN A 74 2.78 15.39 -9.05
CA ASN A 74 1.67 14.48 -8.92
C ASN A 74 2.08 13.25 -9.75
N GLU A 75 2.76 12.34 -9.14
CA GLU A 75 2.26 11.03 -9.22
C GLU A 75 0.83 11.16 -8.65
N ASN A 76 -0.14 11.57 -9.47
CA ASN A 76 -1.46 11.00 -9.47
C ASN A 76 -1.20 9.52 -9.71
N THR A 77 -0.65 8.90 -8.71
CA THR A 77 -0.77 7.50 -8.50
C THR A 77 -2.27 7.36 -8.34
N LYS A 78 -2.97 7.11 -9.44
CA LYS A 78 -4.27 6.47 -9.35
C LYS A 78 -4.03 5.35 -8.38
N PHE A 79 -4.43 5.59 -7.11
CA PHE A 79 -4.50 4.51 -6.15
C PHE A 79 -5.44 3.53 -6.82
N GLU A 80 -4.88 2.47 -7.37
CA GLU A 80 -5.68 1.38 -7.85
C GLU A 80 -6.34 0.81 -6.60
N LEU A 81 -7.62 1.10 -6.42
CA LEU A 81 -8.41 0.62 -5.28
C LEU A 81 -8.56 -0.90 -5.40
N LYS A 82 -7.45 -1.61 -5.17
CA LYS A 82 -7.46 -3.07 -5.11
C LYS A 82 -7.83 -3.50 -3.70
N THR A 83 -8.75 -4.43 -3.63
CA THR A 83 -9.05 -5.10 -2.36
C THR A 83 -7.91 -6.03 -1.97
N VAL A 84 -7.84 -6.37 -0.69
CA VAL A 84 -6.88 -7.35 -0.16
C VAL A 84 -6.99 -8.68 -0.92
N SER A 85 -8.22 -9.12 -1.20
CA SER A 85 -8.50 -10.34 -1.96
C SER A 85 -7.93 -10.29 -3.38
N MET A 86 -8.17 -9.21 -4.12
CA MET A 86 -7.66 -9.04 -5.48
C MET A 86 -6.13 -9.03 -5.51
N PHE A 87 -5.52 -8.28 -4.60
CA PHE A 87 -4.08 -8.15 -4.53
C PHE A 87 -3.37 -9.47 -4.19
N TYR A 88 -3.93 -10.26 -3.25
CA TYR A 88 -3.39 -11.58 -2.94
C TYR A 88 -3.49 -12.54 -4.13
N LYS A 89 -4.59 -12.53 -4.87
CA LYS A 89 -4.75 -13.35 -6.08
C LYS A 89 -3.69 -13.01 -7.11
N GLU A 90 -3.47 -11.73 -7.38
CA GLU A 90 -2.43 -11.27 -8.31
C GLU A 90 -1.02 -11.72 -7.87
N LEU A 91 -0.68 -11.61 -6.58
CA LEU A 91 0.59 -12.07 -6.06
C LEU A 91 0.77 -13.59 -6.23
N ILE A 92 -0.28 -14.38 -5.97
CA ILE A 92 -0.25 -15.84 -6.13
C ILE A 92 -0.05 -16.19 -7.60
N GLU A 93 -0.74 -15.52 -8.52
CA GLU A 93 -0.58 -15.70 -9.96
C GLU A 93 0.82 -15.28 -10.43
N GLN A 94 1.35 -14.17 -9.93
CA GLN A 94 2.71 -13.73 -10.22
C GLN A 94 3.72 -14.81 -9.82
N TYR A 95 3.64 -15.34 -8.60
CA TYR A 95 4.55 -16.40 -8.14
C TYR A 95 4.37 -17.71 -8.88
N THR A 96 3.18 -17.96 -9.43
CA THR A 96 2.94 -19.11 -10.31
C THR A 96 3.68 -18.95 -11.64
N ARG A 97 3.58 -17.75 -12.24
CA ARG A 97 4.30 -17.43 -13.50
C ARG A 97 5.83 -17.41 -13.35
N GLU A 98 6.31 -16.97 -12.16
CA GLU A 98 7.73 -16.92 -11.83
C GLU A 98 8.30 -18.27 -11.35
N ASP A 99 7.50 -19.34 -11.34
CA ASP A 99 7.85 -20.69 -10.82
C ASP A 99 8.38 -20.67 -9.37
N LYS A 100 7.94 -19.69 -8.56
CA LYS A 100 8.30 -19.55 -7.13
C LYS A 100 7.33 -20.36 -6.26
N CYS A 101 7.35 -21.69 -6.37
CA CYS A 101 6.43 -22.59 -5.69
C CYS A 101 6.32 -22.38 -4.18
N GLY A 102 7.46 -22.17 -3.48
CA GLY A 102 7.48 -21.90 -2.04
C GLY A 102 6.70 -20.64 -1.66
N ASN A 103 6.96 -19.53 -2.36
CA ASN A 103 6.25 -18.26 -2.12
C ASN A 103 4.75 -18.40 -2.44
N ARG A 104 4.42 -19.04 -3.56
CA ARG A 104 3.03 -19.31 -3.94
C ARG A 104 2.27 -20.03 -2.84
N LEU A 105 2.83 -21.10 -2.28
CA LEU A 105 2.18 -21.87 -1.21
C LEU A 105 2.00 -21.05 0.06
N ILE A 106 3.01 -20.28 0.49
CA ILE A 106 2.93 -19.41 1.66
C ILE A 106 1.84 -18.34 1.50
N TYR A 107 1.80 -17.65 0.35
CA TYR A 107 0.79 -16.62 0.10
C TYR A 107 -0.62 -17.24 -0.06
N LYS A 108 -0.74 -18.41 -0.69
CA LYS A 108 -2.01 -19.14 -0.78
C LYS A 108 -2.52 -19.56 0.59
N GLY A 109 -1.63 -20.06 1.47
CA GLY A 109 -1.95 -20.41 2.86
C GLY A 109 -2.43 -19.18 3.65
N SER A 110 -1.71 -18.05 3.55
CA SER A 110 -2.09 -16.79 4.19
C SER A 110 -3.46 -16.29 3.67
N PHE A 111 -3.68 -16.28 2.36
CA PHE A 111 -4.95 -15.89 1.74
C PHE A 111 -6.12 -16.74 2.24
N ASN A 112 -5.96 -18.06 2.29
CA ASN A 112 -7.00 -18.96 2.78
C ASN A 112 -7.32 -18.72 4.25
N SER A 113 -6.30 -18.50 5.09
CA SER A 113 -6.50 -18.16 6.50
C SER A 113 -7.29 -16.86 6.68
N LEU A 114 -6.93 -15.81 5.92
CA LEU A 114 -7.65 -14.54 5.94
C LEU A 114 -9.09 -14.68 5.45
N LYS A 115 -9.30 -15.45 4.37
CA LYS A 115 -10.63 -15.71 3.83
C LYS A 115 -11.54 -16.43 4.82
N VAL A 116 -11.01 -17.41 5.55
CA VAL A 116 -11.77 -18.13 6.60
C VAL A 116 -12.08 -17.21 7.77
N PHE A 117 -11.10 -16.41 8.22
CA PHE A 117 -11.29 -15.43 9.29
C PHE A 117 -12.40 -14.42 8.99
N THR A 118 -12.45 -13.93 7.74
CA THR A 118 -13.45 -12.94 7.32
C THR A 118 -14.76 -13.57 6.82
N ASN A 119 -14.96 -14.88 6.99
CA ASN A 119 -16.12 -15.61 6.45
C ASN A 119 -16.33 -15.37 4.96
N GLY A 120 -15.25 -15.34 4.18
CA GLY A 120 -15.26 -15.09 2.74
C GLY A 120 -15.29 -13.60 2.34
N LYS A 121 -15.51 -12.67 3.27
CA LYS A 121 -15.62 -11.24 3.01
C LYS A 121 -14.24 -10.56 3.07
N LEU A 122 -13.31 -10.96 2.19
CA LEU A 122 -11.95 -10.39 2.14
C LEU A 122 -11.81 -9.29 1.06
N ASP A 123 -12.91 -8.90 0.42
CA ASP A 123 -12.93 -7.82 -0.56
C ASP A 123 -12.97 -6.45 0.11
N ILE A 124 -12.11 -6.28 1.12
CA ILE A 124 -11.90 -5.07 1.89
C ILE A 124 -10.67 -4.32 1.37
N PRO A 125 -10.63 -2.98 1.43
CA PRO A 125 -9.43 -2.22 1.13
C PRO A 125 -8.39 -2.38 2.26
N PHE A 126 -7.12 -2.12 1.96
CA PHE A 126 -6.01 -2.29 2.91
C PHE A 126 -6.12 -1.41 4.16
N ASN A 127 -6.73 -0.24 4.08
CA ASN A 127 -6.92 0.66 5.22
C ASN A 127 -7.90 0.15 6.28
N GLU A 128 -8.70 -0.87 5.97
CA GLU A 128 -9.53 -1.56 6.99
C GLU A 128 -8.72 -2.53 7.86
N ILE A 129 -7.50 -2.89 7.44
CA ILE A 129 -6.59 -3.69 8.25
C ILE A 129 -5.84 -2.76 9.22
N ASP A 130 -6.50 -2.40 10.29
CA ASP A 130 -5.95 -1.63 11.40
C ASP A 130 -5.42 -2.53 12.54
N ILE A 131 -4.93 -1.93 13.62
CA ILE A 131 -4.42 -2.65 14.80
C ILE A 131 -5.53 -3.47 15.46
N ALA A 132 -6.76 -2.95 15.51
CA ALA A 132 -7.89 -3.64 16.11
C ALA A 132 -8.26 -4.90 15.29
N TRP A 133 -8.22 -4.78 13.97
CA TRP A 133 -8.42 -5.90 13.05
C TRP A 133 -7.32 -6.97 13.23
N LEU A 134 -6.04 -6.57 13.30
CA LEU A 134 -4.92 -7.49 13.53
C LEU A 134 -5.06 -8.21 14.87
N ASN A 135 -5.47 -7.53 15.94
CA ASN A 135 -5.71 -8.15 17.24
C ASN A 135 -6.87 -9.15 17.20
N LYS A 136 -7.94 -8.88 16.45
CA LYS A 136 -9.04 -9.83 16.24
C LYS A 136 -8.56 -11.07 15.49
N TYR A 137 -7.75 -10.87 14.45
CA TYR A 137 -7.19 -11.97 13.67
C TYR A 137 -6.25 -12.84 14.51
N GLU A 138 -5.40 -12.25 15.35
CA GLU A 138 -4.54 -12.98 16.28
C GLU A 138 -5.35 -13.83 17.27
N LYS A 139 -6.35 -13.22 17.93
CA LYS A 139 -7.23 -13.95 18.87
C LYS A 139 -7.93 -15.11 18.19
N TRP A 140 -8.40 -14.92 16.97
CA TRP A 140 -9.05 -15.98 16.20
C TRP A 140 -8.06 -17.10 15.85
N LEU A 141 -6.83 -16.80 15.44
CA LEU A 141 -5.82 -17.81 15.15
C LEU A 141 -5.48 -18.64 16.40
N ARG A 142 -5.36 -17.99 17.58
CA ARG A 142 -5.14 -18.66 18.87
C ARG A 142 -6.32 -19.56 19.24
N SER A 143 -7.56 -19.10 19.04
CA SER A 143 -8.77 -19.91 19.32
C SER A 143 -8.87 -21.16 18.43
N LYS A 144 -8.22 -21.14 17.26
CA LYS A 144 -8.10 -22.31 16.36
C LYS A 144 -6.94 -23.25 16.73
N GLY A 145 -6.22 -22.99 17.82
CA GLY A 145 -5.10 -23.82 18.26
C GLY A 145 -3.83 -23.69 17.41
N ASN A 146 -3.69 -22.61 16.64
CA ASN A 146 -2.49 -22.40 15.84
C ASN A 146 -1.26 -22.17 16.74
N ARG A 147 -0.13 -22.78 16.37
CA ARG A 147 1.16 -22.58 17.04
C ARG A 147 1.70 -21.17 16.77
N GLU A 148 2.48 -20.63 17.72
CA GLU A 148 3.12 -19.30 17.57
C GLU A 148 3.93 -19.16 16.28
N THR A 149 4.63 -20.21 15.85
CA THR A 149 5.36 -20.23 14.57
C THR A 149 4.45 -20.04 13.36
N THR A 150 3.26 -20.66 13.37
CA THR A 150 2.25 -20.50 12.31
C THR A 150 1.67 -19.09 12.31
N ILE A 151 1.32 -18.59 13.50
CA ILE A 151 0.80 -17.21 13.66
C ILE A 151 1.84 -16.20 13.14
N SER A 152 3.09 -16.35 13.55
CA SER A 152 4.19 -15.51 13.09
C SER A 152 4.34 -15.54 11.57
N LEU A 153 4.29 -16.71 10.93
CA LEU A 153 4.37 -16.87 9.49
C LEU A 153 3.23 -16.12 8.79
N LEU A 154 1.99 -16.30 9.24
CA LEU A 154 0.82 -15.64 8.66
C LEU A 154 0.90 -14.10 8.76
N PHE A 155 1.31 -13.59 9.92
CA PHE A 155 1.50 -12.14 10.12
C PHE A 155 2.66 -11.57 9.31
N ARG A 156 3.79 -12.29 9.20
CA ARG A 156 4.91 -11.89 8.33
C ARG A 156 4.48 -11.83 6.86
N THR A 157 3.69 -12.80 6.43
CA THR A 157 3.18 -12.85 5.06
C THR A 157 2.20 -11.71 4.79
N LEU A 158 1.27 -11.43 5.72
CA LEU A 158 0.34 -10.30 5.63
C LEU A 158 1.10 -8.97 5.59
N ARG A 159 2.10 -8.78 6.47
CA ARG A 159 2.97 -7.60 6.45
C ARG A 159 3.70 -7.44 5.13
N SER A 160 4.21 -8.54 4.57
CA SER A 160 4.88 -8.53 3.26
C SER A 160 3.92 -8.16 2.13
N ALA A 161 2.69 -8.70 2.15
CA ALA A 161 1.65 -8.32 1.19
C ALA A 161 1.30 -6.83 1.30
N TYR A 162 1.12 -6.30 2.50
CA TYR A 162 0.83 -4.89 2.72
C TYR A 162 1.96 -3.99 2.21
N ASN A 163 3.23 -4.32 2.47
CA ASN A 163 4.37 -3.58 1.96
C ASN A 163 4.46 -3.59 0.42
N LYS A 164 4.09 -4.73 -0.20
CA LYS A 164 3.99 -4.83 -1.66
C LYS A 164 2.84 -3.99 -2.20
N ALA A 165 1.70 -3.96 -1.51
CA ALA A 165 0.56 -3.12 -1.86
C ALA A 165 0.90 -1.62 -1.79
N ILE A 166 1.68 -1.19 -0.79
CA ILE A 166 2.18 0.19 -0.70
C ILE A 166 3.08 0.51 -1.91
N LYS A 167 4.03 -0.40 -2.25
CA LYS A 167 4.90 -0.22 -3.42
C LYS A 167 4.12 -0.18 -4.74
N ALA A 168 3.07 -1.00 -4.85
CA ALA A 168 2.17 -1.03 -6.00
C ALA A 168 1.11 0.09 -5.99
N LYS A 169 1.15 0.99 -4.97
CA LYS A 169 0.21 2.12 -4.83
C LYS A 169 -1.26 1.67 -4.67
N CYS A 170 -1.46 0.48 -4.13
CA CYS A 170 -2.77 -0.05 -3.75
C CYS A 170 -3.12 0.20 -2.26
N ALA A 171 -2.13 0.61 -1.45
CA ALA A 171 -2.28 0.95 -0.04
C ALA A 171 -1.46 2.18 0.31
N ARG A 172 -1.90 2.97 1.29
CA ARG A 172 -1.18 4.15 1.78
C ARG A 172 -0.23 3.77 2.92
N LYS A 173 0.92 4.41 2.99
CA LYS A 173 1.85 4.23 4.12
C LYS A 173 1.29 4.80 5.43
N SER A 174 0.46 5.85 5.36
CA SER A 174 -0.23 6.42 6.53
C SER A 174 -1.12 5.42 7.26
N ASP A 175 -1.67 4.44 6.54
CA ASP A 175 -2.63 3.47 7.06
C ASP A 175 -1.94 2.15 7.47
N TYR A 176 -0.60 2.13 7.51
CA TYR A 176 0.20 0.94 7.74
C TYR A 176 0.23 0.54 9.23
N PRO A 177 -0.43 -0.57 9.62
CA PRO A 177 -0.60 -0.89 11.03
C PRO A 177 0.63 -1.54 11.68
N PHE A 178 1.57 -2.05 10.88
CA PHE A 178 2.73 -2.80 11.40
C PHE A 178 3.87 -1.94 11.93
N ASP A 179 3.76 -0.61 11.87
CA ASP A 179 4.69 0.29 12.56
C ASP A 179 4.46 0.16 14.09
N ASP A 180 3.20 0.02 14.52
CA ASP A 180 2.82 -0.11 15.92
C ASP A 180 2.58 -1.57 16.33
N TYR A 181 1.99 -2.40 15.46
CA TYR A 181 1.76 -3.81 15.73
C TYR A 181 3.05 -4.63 15.54
N LYS A 182 3.66 -5.04 16.64
CA LYS A 182 4.94 -5.77 16.64
C LYS A 182 4.73 -7.27 16.42
N ILE A 183 5.31 -7.81 15.36
CA ILE A 183 5.25 -9.25 15.02
C ILE A 183 6.26 -10.08 15.82
N ASN A 184 7.36 -9.46 16.28
CA ASN A 184 8.41 -10.14 17.04
C ASN A 184 7.96 -10.61 18.42
N LYS A 185 6.74 -10.26 18.86
CA LYS A 185 6.12 -10.80 20.09
C LYS A 185 5.78 -12.29 20.00
N PHE A 186 5.70 -12.85 18.80
CA PHE A 186 5.41 -14.26 18.61
C PHE A 186 6.67 -15.10 18.87
N ASP A 187 6.58 -16.06 19.77
CA ASP A 187 7.67 -16.99 20.02
C ASP A 187 7.82 -17.96 18.84
N THR A 188 8.93 -17.86 18.16
CA THR A 188 9.27 -18.75 17.04
C THR A 188 10.40 -19.70 17.37
N THR A 189 10.74 -19.83 18.66
CA THR A 189 11.77 -20.76 19.11
C THR A 189 11.34 -22.19 18.80
N THR A 190 12.12 -22.87 17.99
CA THR A 190 11.90 -24.28 17.67
C THR A 190 13.00 -25.09 18.31
N GLN A 191 12.62 -26.10 19.11
CA GLN A 191 13.59 -27.09 19.58
C GLN A 191 14.05 -27.92 18.38
N LYS A 192 15.35 -27.87 18.10
CA LYS A 192 15.95 -28.75 17.09
C LYS A 192 15.83 -30.17 17.62
N ARG A 193 15.01 -31.00 16.98
CA ARG A 193 14.98 -32.45 17.25
C ARG A 193 16.19 -33.07 16.55
N ALA A 194 17.30 -33.16 17.25
CA ALA A 194 18.40 -34.00 16.82
C ALA A 194 17.98 -35.45 16.96
N ILE A 195 18.01 -36.21 15.87
CA ILE A 195 17.87 -37.69 15.95
C ILE A 195 19.12 -38.20 16.64
N ALA A 196 18.95 -38.99 17.68
CA ALA A 196 20.09 -39.60 18.38
C ALA A 196 20.86 -40.51 17.41
N LYS A 197 22.18 -40.53 17.52
CA LYS A 197 23.04 -41.35 16.65
C LYS A 197 22.65 -42.84 16.66
N THR A 198 22.12 -43.32 17.78
CA THR A 198 21.56 -44.67 17.94
C THR A 198 20.33 -44.92 17.10
N ASP A 199 19.49 -43.90 16.85
CA ASP A 199 18.27 -44.05 16.05
C ASP A 199 18.61 -43.98 14.55
N VAL A 200 19.65 -43.25 14.17
CA VAL A 200 20.17 -43.27 12.77
C VAL A 200 20.71 -44.64 12.42
N LEU A 201 21.40 -45.31 13.36
CA LEU A 201 21.93 -46.69 13.17
C LEU A 201 20.83 -47.72 12.96
N LYS A 202 19.65 -47.58 13.60
CA LYS A 202 18.51 -48.47 13.40
C LYS A 202 18.00 -48.44 11.96
N PHE A 203 17.95 -47.27 11.36
CA PHE A 203 17.52 -47.11 9.95
C PHE A 203 18.51 -47.72 8.93
N THR A 204 19.79 -47.82 9.29
CA THR A 204 20.80 -48.41 8.42
C THR A 204 20.91 -49.95 8.55
N THR A 205 20.37 -50.53 9.63
CA THR A 205 20.40 -52.01 9.85
C THR A 205 19.13 -52.71 9.38
N GLU A 206 18.03 -52.00 9.09
CA GLU A 206 16.78 -52.57 8.55
C GLU A 206 16.72 -52.65 7.01
N VAL A 207 17.81 -52.28 6.30
CA VAL A 207 17.87 -52.27 4.81
C VAL A 207 18.86 -53.36 4.30
N GLN A 208 18.94 -54.49 5.02
CA GLN A 208 19.62 -55.72 4.49
C GLN A 208 18.66 -56.87 4.36
#